data_11003e6053424d926ea3473f775bd751
#
_entry.id   11003e6053424d926ea3473f775bd751
#
_cell.length_a   1.000
_cell.length_b   1.000
_cell.length_c   1.000
_cell.angle_alpha   90.00
_cell.angle_beta   90.00
_cell.angle_gamma   90.00
#
_symmetry.space_group_name_H-M   'P 1'
#
loop_
_entity.id
_entity.type
_entity.pdbx_description
1 polymer ?
#
loop_
_entity_poly.entity_id
_entity_poly.type
_entity_poly.pdbx_seq_one_letter_code
_entity_poly.pdbx_strand_id
1 'polypeptide(L)'
;MKKVLLTVLHCCFLRSASAVRLQSPRIGRGICVAASISWLCTFTPFLHTEHAAALTVEMEQASPMGDALKPSDKDILNVQRAFLDFDSKKFDAADREFTIGIQQWKNLNRPRDEIVSLLKARGSVRLDNKKFELAIKDYNEALDLMKVDGELPDGTARYPEYPDTIVERGLAQEGLADWDGALKDYDKAIALWGGGRGEGINPFVLTFRGNTLSTLGRYKEAIEDYEAAANLFNSAQDVARYSDAKANQALALYEIGSRNEAVKYMKDVIRKNPGYGDMHVAIAADSWSQGDYITALKEWNFVCDSISVGCEAYKDMNWVENIRRWPKSLVEKQRQFLNREIPDKLKGDKTEKLAPSSSKD
;
A
#
# COMPACT_ATOMS: atom_id res chain seq x y z
N MET A 1 16.41 -23.58 -26.32
CA MET A 1 15.80 -22.35 -25.77
C MET A 1 14.40 -22.58 -25.19
N LYS A 2 13.49 -23.36 -25.82
CA LYS A 2 12.16 -23.68 -25.26
C LYS A 2 12.16 -24.37 -23.87
N LYS A 3 13.16 -25.20 -23.54
CA LYS A 3 13.23 -25.92 -22.26
C LYS A 3 13.66 -25.03 -21.05
N VAL A 4 14.38 -23.95 -21.29
CA VAL A 4 14.81 -23.03 -20.21
C VAL A 4 13.66 -22.09 -19.79
N LEU A 5 12.80 -21.71 -20.73
CA LEU A 5 11.61 -20.91 -20.43
C LEU A 5 10.59 -21.68 -19.59
N LEU A 6 10.41 -23.00 -19.87
CA LEU A 6 9.49 -23.84 -19.11
C LEU A 6 9.93 -24.06 -17.65
N THR A 7 11.22 -24.05 -17.38
CA THR A 7 11.77 -24.31 -16.03
C THR A 7 11.59 -23.08 -15.10
N VAL A 8 11.64 -21.86 -15.64
CA VAL A 8 11.39 -20.63 -14.87
C VAL A 8 9.89 -20.46 -14.56
N LEU A 9 9.03 -20.82 -15.51
CA LEU A 9 7.56 -20.82 -15.34
C LEU A 9 7.10 -21.87 -14.32
N HIS A 10 7.73 -23.04 -14.23
CA HIS A 10 7.36 -24.11 -13.29
C HIS A 10 7.71 -23.78 -11.83
N CYS A 11 8.73 -22.97 -11.58
CA CYS A 11 9.07 -22.52 -10.21
C CYS A 11 8.11 -21.47 -9.64
N CYS A 12 7.46 -20.67 -10.47
CA CYS A 12 6.48 -19.67 -10.01
C CYS A 12 5.11 -20.27 -9.74
N PHE A 13 4.69 -21.31 -10.47
CA PHE A 13 3.37 -21.94 -10.31
C PHE A 13 3.26 -22.85 -9.08
N LEU A 14 4.36 -23.35 -8.53
CA LEU A 14 4.34 -24.27 -7.37
C LEU A 14 4.33 -23.57 -6.01
N ARG A 15 4.34 -22.23 -5.96
CA ARG A 15 4.27 -21.47 -4.68
C ARG A 15 2.87 -21.03 -4.26
N SER A 16 1.86 -21.15 -5.09
CA SER A 16 0.49 -20.73 -4.73
C SER A 16 -0.47 -21.87 -4.31
N ALA A 17 -0.04 -23.13 -4.37
CA ALA A 17 -0.95 -24.27 -4.15
C ALA A 17 -0.49 -25.31 -3.13
N SER A 18 0.38 -24.99 -2.17
CA SER A 18 0.75 -25.98 -1.14
C SER A 18 1.21 -25.32 0.17
N ALA A 19 0.29 -24.87 0.98
CA ALA A 19 0.51 -24.63 2.41
C ALA A 19 0.04 -25.87 3.19
N VAL A 20 0.82 -26.96 3.15
CA VAL A 20 0.74 -28.04 4.15
C VAL A 20 2.14 -28.48 4.51
N ARG A 21 2.47 -28.21 5.79
CA ARG A 21 3.52 -28.79 6.63
C ARG A 21 4.82 -29.28 5.99
N LEU A 22 5.93 -28.68 6.38
CA LEU A 22 7.11 -29.42 6.83
C LEU A 22 8.00 -28.59 7.77
N GLN A 23 8.52 -29.26 8.77
CA GLN A 23 9.35 -28.80 9.89
C GLN A 23 10.70 -28.22 9.43
N SER A 24 11.23 -27.30 10.27
CA SER A 24 12.53 -26.65 10.16
C SER A 24 13.72 -27.63 10.11
N PRO A 25 14.90 -27.17 9.59
CA PRO A 25 15.92 -26.74 10.52
C PRO A 25 16.68 -25.45 10.13
N ARG A 26 17.33 -24.89 11.17
CA ARG A 26 18.21 -23.73 11.25
C ARG A 26 19.21 -23.60 10.09
N ILE A 27 19.51 -22.35 9.67
CA ILE A 27 20.86 -21.80 9.44
C ILE A 27 20.76 -20.40 8.80
N GLY A 28 21.57 -19.45 9.27
CA GLY A 28 22.17 -18.37 8.46
C GLY A 28 21.60 -16.95 8.62
N ARG A 29 22.30 -16.15 9.42
CA ARG A 29 22.18 -14.69 9.49
C ARG A 29 22.40 -14.07 8.10
N GLY A 30 21.39 -13.38 7.57
CA GLY A 30 21.52 -12.45 6.45
C GLY A 30 20.94 -11.10 6.87
N ILE A 31 21.79 -10.09 6.92
CA ILE A 31 21.44 -8.71 7.27
C ILE A 31 20.60 -8.14 6.15
N CYS A 32 19.30 -7.97 6.37
CA CYS A 32 18.46 -7.12 5.53
C CYS A 32 18.39 -5.73 6.15
N VAL A 33 19.17 -4.81 5.58
CA VAL A 33 18.98 -3.36 5.80
C VAL A 33 17.75 -2.95 4.98
N ALA A 34 16.60 -2.90 5.62
CA ALA A 34 15.38 -2.39 5.01
C ALA A 34 15.21 -0.92 5.42
N ALA A 35 15.52 -0.03 4.50
CA ALA A 35 15.32 1.39 4.66
C ALA A 35 13.83 1.75 4.66
N SER A 36 13.43 2.50 5.68
CA SER A 36 12.09 3.02 5.91
C SER A 36 11.79 4.25 5.06
N ILE A 37 11.37 4.07 3.82
CA ILE A 37 10.76 5.13 3.00
C ILE A 37 9.56 4.58 2.20
N SER A 38 8.83 3.61 2.73
CA SER A 38 8.02 2.77 1.85
C SER A 38 6.59 2.56 2.31
N TRP A 39 5.82 3.60 2.58
CA TRP A 39 4.37 3.41 2.76
C TRP A 39 3.56 3.56 1.46
N LEU A 40 4.15 4.15 0.43
CA LEU A 40 3.60 4.12 -0.94
C LEU A 40 4.22 3.02 -1.80
N CYS A 41 5.41 2.51 -1.47
CA CYS A 41 6.15 1.58 -2.33
C CYS A 41 6.04 0.09 -1.97
N THR A 42 5.39 -0.31 -0.87
CA THR A 42 5.32 -1.74 -0.49
C THR A 42 4.08 -2.47 -1.05
N PHE A 43 3.22 -1.78 -1.78
CA PHE A 43 1.99 -2.37 -2.30
C PHE A 43 2.11 -2.97 -3.71
N THR A 44 3.12 -2.59 -4.46
CA THR A 44 3.27 -2.95 -5.86
C THR A 44 3.85 -4.35 -6.16
N PRO A 45 4.65 -5.02 -5.31
CA PRO A 45 5.24 -6.30 -5.71
C PRO A 45 4.23 -7.44 -5.94
N PHE A 46 3.02 -7.34 -5.38
CA PHE A 46 2.04 -8.43 -5.51
C PHE A 46 1.26 -8.38 -6.82
N LEU A 47 1.02 -7.18 -7.35
CA LEU A 47 0.31 -7.00 -8.63
C LEU A 47 1.23 -7.26 -9.85
N HIS A 48 2.54 -7.00 -9.73
CA HIS A 48 3.45 -7.03 -10.88
C HIS A 48 3.94 -8.42 -11.30
N THR A 49 4.10 -9.35 -10.35
CA THR A 49 4.53 -10.71 -10.70
C THR A 49 3.46 -11.50 -11.44
N GLU A 50 2.18 -11.22 -11.19
CA GLU A 50 1.09 -11.85 -11.92
C GLU A 50 0.93 -11.28 -13.34
N HIS A 51 1.14 -9.97 -13.54
CA HIS A 51 1.03 -9.35 -14.88
C HIS A 51 2.14 -9.77 -15.84
N ALA A 52 3.38 -9.92 -15.38
CA ALA A 52 4.46 -10.41 -16.22
C ALA A 52 4.24 -11.88 -16.66
N ALA A 53 3.68 -12.70 -15.77
CA ALA A 53 3.33 -14.08 -16.07
C ALA A 53 2.10 -14.18 -16.98
N ALA A 54 1.08 -13.34 -16.76
CA ALA A 54 -0.12 -13.28 -17.57
C ALA A 54 0.18 -12.86 -19.02
N LEU A 55 0.97 -11.81 -19.23
CA LEU A 55 1.39 -11.38 -20.58
C LEU A 55 2.10 -12.48 -21.39
N THR A 56 2.89 -13.32 -20.71
CA THR A 56 3.58 -14.43 -21.41
C THR A 56 2.69 -15.60 -21.76
N VAL A 57 1.63 -15.82 -20.99
CA VAL A 57 0.65 -16.90 -21.22
C VAL A 57 -0.44 -16.47 -22.21
N GLU A 58 -0.95 -15.23 -22.11
CA GLU A 58 -1.99 -14.72 -23.00
C GLU A 58 -1.50 -14.48 -24.42
N MET A 59 -0.22 -14.11 -24.60
CA MET A 59 0.38 -13.98 -25.93
C MET A 59 0.41 -15.30 -26.72
N GLU A 60 0.26 -16.46 -26.07
CA GLU A 60 0.26 -17.77 -26.73
C GLU A 60 -1.17 -18.29 -27.03
N GLN A 61 -2.21 -17.70 -26.40
CA GLN A 61 -3.61 -18.16 -26.49
C GLN A 61 -4.58 -17.22 -27.18
N ALA A 62 -4.15 -16.01 -27.60
CA ALA A 62 -5.00 -15.07 -28.29
C ALA A 62 -5.45 -15.63 -29.64
N SER A 63 -6.77 -15.78 -29.82
CA SER A 63 -7.39 -16.20 -31.09
C SER A 63 -7.01 -15.24 -32.20
N PRO A 64 -6.80 -15.69 -33.44
CA PRO A 64 -6.39 -14.84 -34.53
C PRO A 64 -7.56 -13.94 -34.99
N MET A 65 -7.60 -12.74 -34.44
CA MET A 65 -8.31 -11.64 -35.13
C MET A 65 -7.42 -11.21 -36.30
N GLY A 66 -8.00 -11.20 -37.51
CA GLY A 66 -7.28 -11.01 -38.75
C GLY A 66 -6.40 -9.77 -38.77
N ASP A 67 -5.25 -9.89 -39.44
CA ASP A 67 -4.27 -8.85 -39.79
C ASP A 67 -3.37 -8.28 -38.67
N ALA A 68 -3.35 -8.82 -37.46
CA ALA A 68 -2.38 -8.44 -36.44
C ALA A 68 -1.01 -9.04 -36.76
N LEU A 69 -0.01 -8.18 -36.99
CA LEU A 69 1.38 -8.62 -37.22
C LEU A 69 2.00 -9.11 -35.90
N LYS A 70 2.78 -10.18 -35.97
CA LYS A 70 3.49 -10.68 -34.77
C LYS A 70 4.64 -9.76 -34.39
N PRO A 71 4.84 -9.45 -33.09
CA PRO A 71 6.03 -8.75 -32.62
C PRO A 71 7.29 -9.54 -32.95
N SER A 72 8.37 -8.86 -33.27
CA SER A 72 9.67 -9.51 -33.42
C SER A 72 10.21 -9.98 -32.06
N ASP A 73 11.13 -10.96 -32.07
CA ASP A 73 11.83 -11.40 -30.84
C ASP A 73 12.49 -10.22 -30.10
N LYS A 74 12.97 -9.23 -30.84
CA LYS A 74 13.55 -8.00 -30.29
C LYS A 74 12.52 -7.17 -29.54
N ASP A 75 11.30 -7.03 -30.08
CA ASP A 75 10.23 -6.26 -29.45
C ASP A 75 9.77 -6.94 -28.16
N ILE A 76 9.63 -8.26 -28.17
CA ILE A 76 9.32 -9.06 -26.99
C ILE A 76 10.40 -8.92 -25.93
N LEU A 77 11.67 -8.99 -26.30
CA LEU A 77 12.80 -8.81 -25.37
C LEU A 77 12.84 -7.41 -24.76
N ASN A 78 12.48 -6.37 -25.51
CA ASN A 78 12.39 -5.01 -24.98
C ASN A 78 11.30 -4.90 -23.89
N VAL A 79 10.12 -5.46 -24.13
CA VAL A 79 9.04 -5.47 -23.12
C VAL A 79 9.45 -6.28 -21.88
N GLN A 80 10.06 -7.45 -22.06
CA GLN A 80 10.58 -8.25 -20.94
C GLN A 80 11.62 -7.48 -20.12
N ARG A 81 12.51 -6.73 -20.78
CA ARG A 81 13.49 -5.88 -20.11
C ARG A 81 12.82 -4.76 -19.32
N ALA A 82 11.75 -4.14 -19.86
CA ALA A 82 11.01 -3.12 -19.16
C ALA A 82 10.46 -3.64 -17.81
N PHE A 83 9.92 -4.86 -17.75
CA PHE A 83 9.51 -5.49 -16.49
C PHE A 83 10.68 -5.75 -15.54
N LEU A 84 11.81 -6.27 -16.04
CA LEU A 84 13.00 -6.49 -15.22
C LEU A 84 13.59 -5.18 -14.65
N ASP A 85 13.59 -4.12 -15.43
CA ASP A 85 14.04 -2.80 -14.97
C ASP A 85 13.05 -2.20 -13.97
N PHE A 86 11.75 -2.47 -14.09
CA PHE A 86 10.75 -2.10 -13.10
C PHE A 86 10.98 -2.83 -11.77
N ASP A 87 11.12 -4.14 -11.78
CA ASP A 87 11.42 -4.95 -10.59
C ASP A 87 12.74 -4.51 -9.92
N SER A 88 13.69 -4.06 -10.71
CA SER A 88 14.97 -3.52 -10.26
C SER A 88 14.90 -2.04 -9.83
N LYS A 89 13.69 -1.43 -9.81
CA LYS A 89 13.43 -0.01 -9.50
C LYS A 89 14.16 0.99 -10.40
N LYS A 90 14.51 0.58 -11.62
CA LYS A 90 15.08 1.45 -12.64
C LYS A 90 13.96 2.11 -13.46
N PHE A 91 13.13 2.90 -12.78
CA PHE A 91 11.88 3.40 -13.31
C PHE A 91 12.00 4.17 -14.63
N ASP A 92 13.02 5.01 -14.80
CA ASP A 92 13.20 5.76 -16.04
C ASP A 92 13.59 4.88 -17.24
N ALA A 93 14.30 3.77 -17.01
CA ALA A 93 14.59 2.80 -18.04
C ALA A 93 13.32 2.03 -18.42
N ALA A 94 12.59 1.52 -17.45
CA ALA A 94 11.32 0.82 -17.65
C ALA A 94 10.28 1.71 -18.41
N ASP A 95 10.11 2.97 -18.01
CA ASP A 95 9.21 3.92 -18.69
C ASP A 95 9.57 4.10 -20.18
N ARG A 96 10.87 4.24 -20.50
CA ARG A 96 11.31 4.35 -21.91
C ARG A 96 11.02 3.08 -22.71
N GLU A 97 11.32 1.92 -22.16
CA GLU A 97 11.15 0.65 -22.86
C GLU A 97 9.67 0.28 -23.04
N PHE A 98 8.81 0.50 -22.02
CA PHE A 98 7.36 0.38 -22.18
C PHE A 98 6.81 1.39 -23.22
N THR A 99 7.34 2.60 -23.28
CA THR A 99 6.91 3.58 -24.28
C THR A 99 7.19 3.10 -25.70
N ILE A 100 8.37 2.52 -25.95
CA ILE A 100 8.73 1.91 -27.24
C ILE A 100 7.79 0.71 -27.50
N GLY A 101 7.60 -0.18 -26.53
CA GLY A 101 6.75 -1.36 -26.66
C GLY A 101 5.32 -1.00 -27.03
N ILE A 102 4.69 -0.06 -26.30
CA ILE A 102 3.33 0.40 -26.58
C ILE A 102 3.20 0.94 -28.01
N GLN A 103 4.18 1.75 -28.46
CA GLN A 103 4.14 2.29 -29.82
C GLN A 103 4.28 1.18 -30.89
N GLN A 104 5.14 0.19 -30.63
CA GLN A 104 5.29 -0.96 -31.53
C GLN A 104 4.04 -1.81 -31.58
N TRP A 105 3.42 -2.13 -30.43
CA TRP A 105 2.17 -2.89 -30.35
C TRP A 105 1.04 -2.21 -31.10
N LYS A 106 0.91 -0.89 -30.97
CA LYS A 106 -0.08 -0.10 -31.74
C LYS A 106 0.20 -0.15 -33.24
N ASN A 107 1.45 -0.01 -33.67
CA ASN A 107 1.85 -0.07 -35.09
C ASN A 107 1.59 -1.44 -35.73
N LEU A 108 1.67 -2.51 -34.91
CA LEU A 108 1.41 -3.89 -35.33
C LEU A 108 -0.08 -4.26 -35.27
N ASN A 109 -0.96 -3.32 -34.93
CA ASN A 109 -2.39 -3.55 -34.73
C ASN A 109 -2.67 -4.72 -33.75
N ARG A 110 -1.86 -4.80 -32.68
CA ARG A 110 -2.03 -5.86 -31.68
C ARG A 110 -3.36 -5.72 -30.94
N PRO A 111 -3.89 -6.83 -30.38
CA PRO A 111 -5.10 -6.83 -29.58
C PRO A 111 -5.11 -5.77 -28.48
N ARG A 112 -6.31 -5.24 -28.17
CA ARG A 112 -6.46 -4.15 -27.17
C ARG A 112 -6.00 -4.53 -25.79
N ASP A 113 -6.27 -5.75 -25.36
CA ASP A 113 -5.87 -6.32 -24.08
C ASP A 113 -4.36 -6.30 -23.86
N GLU A 114 -3.57 -6.61 -24.90
CA GLU A 114 -2.11 -6.49 -24.85
C GLU A 114 -1.67 -5.03 -24.67
N ILE A 115 -2.30 -4.11 -25.40
CA ILE A 115 -1.99 -2.66 -25.29
C ILE A 115 -2.39 -2.15 -23.91
N VAL A 116 -3.57 -2.55 -23.39
CA VAL A 116 -4.04 -2.24 -22.04
C VAL A 116 -3.03 -2.68 -20.99
N SER A 117 -2.57 -3.93 -21.10
CA SER A 117 -1.58 -4.49 -20.15
C SER A 117 -0.27 -3.69 -20.14
N LEU A 118 0.23 -3.26 -21.29
CA LEU A 118 1.43 -2.42 -21.38
C LEU A 118 1.20 -1.00 -20.84
N LEU A 119 0.03 -0.42 -21.09
CA LEU A 119 -0.34 0.90 -20.56
C LEU A 119 -0.42 0.87 -19.04
N LYS A 120 -1.08 -0.15 -18.47
CA LYS A 120 -1.13 -0.36 -17.02
C LYS A 120 0.26 -0.51 -16.43
N ALA A 121 1.11 -1.36 -17.01
CA ALA A 121 2.48 -1.56 -16.54
C ALA A 121 3.28 -0.25 -16.56
N ARG A 122 3.19 0.55 -17.64
CA ARG A 122 3.83 1.87 -17.70
C ARG A 122 3.23 2.84 -16.68
N GLY A 123 1.92 2.84 -16.51
CA GLY A 123 1.22 3.63 -15.50
C GLY A 123 1.73 3.33 -14.10
N SER A 124 1.92 2.04 -13.75
CA SER A 124 2.45 1.63 -12.45
C SER A 124 3.92 2.05 -12.27
N VAL A 125 4.76 1.93 -13.32
CA VAL A 125 6.14 2.48 -13.30
C VAL A 125 6.12 3.99 -13.01
N ARG A 126 5.23 4.74 -13.64
CA ARG A 126 5.09 6.18 -13.48
C ARG A 126 4.53 6.56 -12.11
N LEU A 127 3.60 5.77 -11.59
CA LEU A 127 3.06 5.92 -10.23
C LEU A 127 4.18 5.77 -9.20
N ASP A 128 4.97 4.70 -9.27
CA ASP A 128 6.09 4.44 -8.37
C ASP A 128 7.21 5.50 -8.50
N ASN A 129 7.42 6.01 -9.70
CA ASN A 129 8.35 7.10 -9.99
C ASN A 129 7.77 8.49 -9.70
N LYS A 130 6.59 8.58 -9.07
CA LYS A 130 5.89 9.82 -8.70
C LYS A 130 5.56 10.76 -9.88
N LYS A 131 5.47 10.20 -11.10
CA LYS A 131 5.03 10.90 -12.32
C LYS A 131 3.52 10.76 -12.46
N PHE A 132 2.77 11.26 -11.48
CA PHE A 132 1.35 10.98 -11.29
C PHE A 132 0.49 11.39 -12.49
N GLU A 133 0.71 12.57 -13.06
CA GLU A 133 -0.06 13.04 -14.23
C GLU A 133 0.14 12.13 -15.45
N LEU A 134 1.35 11.57 -15.61
CA LEU A 134 1.65 10.64 -16.71
C LEU A 134 1.02 9.27 -16.44
N ALA A 135 1.01 8.82 -15.18
CA ALA A 135 0.32 7.60 -14.78
C ALA A 135 -1.19 7.68 -15.04
N ILE A 136 -1.82 8.80 -14.67
CA ILE A 136 -3.26 9.05 -14.94
C ILE A 136 -3.56 9.01 -16.45
N LYS A 137 -2.67 9.54 -17.29
CA LYS A 137 -2.85 9.48 -18.76
C LYS A 137 -2.84 8.04 -19.26
N ASP A 138 -1.92 7.20 -18.76
CA ASP A 138 -1.85 5.79 -19.14
C ASP A 138 -3.10 5.03 -18.68
N TYR A 139 -3.51 5.22 -17.43
CA TYR A 139 -4.71 4.58 -16.90
C TYR A 139 -5.98 5.04 -17.63
N ASN A 140 -6.09 6.32 -17.97
CA ASN A 140 -7.22 6.81 -18.78
C ASN A 140 -7.25 6.15 -20.15
N GLU A 141 -6.11 6.05 -20.86
CA GLU A 141 -6.06 5.38 -22.16
C GLU A 141 -6.39 3.89 -22.03
N ALA A 142 -5.89 3.21 -21.00
CA ALA A 142 -6.23 1.81 -20.74
C ALA A 142 -7.73 1.63 -20.46
N LEU A 143 -8.30 2.47 -19.61
CA LEU A 143 -9.74 2.45 -19.30
C LEU A 143 -10.60 2.75 -20.53
N ASP A 144 -10.21 3.69 -21.38
CA ASP A 144 -10.93 4.00 -22.64
C ASP A 144 -10.90 2.82 -23.61
N LEU A 145 -9.78 2.09 -23.70
CA LEU A 145 -9.68 0.88 -24.52
C LEU A 145 -10.57 -0.27 -23.97
N MET A 146 -10.67 -0.40 -22.65
CA MET A 146 -11.52 -1.41 -21.98
C MET A 146 -13.01 -1.04 -21.98
N LYS A 147 -13.35 0.27 -22.04
CA LYS A 147 -14.70 0.78 -21.83
C LYS A 147 -15.72 0.31 -22.85
N VAL A 148 -15.31 0.00 -24.08
CA VAL A 148 -16.20 -0.48 -25.15
C VAL A 148 -16.94 -1.73 -24.70
N ASP A 149 -16.32 -2.54 -23.83
CA ASP A 149 -16.87 -3.76 -23.26
C ASP A 149 -16.70 -3.85 -21.73
N GLY A 150 -16.34 -2.75 -21.06
CA GLY A 150 -15.85 -2.75 -19.67
C GLY A 150 -16.91 -3.01 -18.61
N GLU A 151 -18.18 -2.70 -18.90
CA GLU A 151 -19.30 -2.92 -17.99
C GLU A 151 -20.35 -3.83 -18.64
N LEU A 152 -20.85 -4.77 -17.86
CA LEU A 152 -22.00 -5.59 -18.26
C LEU A 152 -23.31 -4.84 -17.99
N PRO A 153 -24.44 -5.25 -18.61
CA PRO A 153 -25.74 -4.60 -18.38
C PRO A 153 -26.21 -4.57 -16.94
N ASP A 154 -25.72 -5.48 -16.10
CA ASP A 154 -25.99 -5.54 -14.66
C ASP A 154 -25.09 -4.60 -13.83
N GLY A 155 -24.21 -3.83 -14.47
CA GLY A 155 -23.30 -2.88 -13.81
C GLY A 155 -22.02 -3.51 -13.26
N THR A 156 -21.77 -4.78 -13.51
CA THR A 156 -20.53 -5.46 -13.11
C THR A 156 -19.43 -5.24 -14.15
N ALA A 157 -18.16 -5.41 -13.75
CA ALA A 157 -17.03 -5.31 -14.66
C ALA A 157 -16.93 -6.56 -15.55
N ARG A 158 -16.79 -6.40 -16.86
CA ARG A 158 -16.52 -7.50 -17.79
C ARG A 158 -15.13 -8.07 -17.60
N TYR A 159 -14.15 -7.20 -17.37
CA TYR A 159 -12.76 -7.55 -17.17
C TYR A 159 -12.38 -7.33 -15.70
N PRO A 160 -11.80 -8.31 -15.00
CA PRO A 160 -11.32 -8.13 -13.62
C PRO A 160 -10.36 -6.95 -13.47
N GLU A 161 -9.56 -6.68 -14.50
CA GLU A 161 -8.56 -5.60 -14.52
C GLU A 161 -9.19 -4.19 -14.61
N TYR A 162 -10.46 -4.07 -15.01
CA TYR A 162 -11.09 -2.77 -15.19
C TYR A 162 -11.23 -2.01 -13.86
N PRO A 163 -11.83 -2.59 -12.79
CA PRO A 163 -11.87 -1.92 -11.50
C PRO A 163 -10.48 -1.75 -10.86
N ASP A 164 -9.55 -2.68 -11.06
CA ASP A 164 -8.18 -2.53 -10.56
C ASP A 164 -7.48 -1.32 -11.19
N THR A 165 -7.65 -1.10 -12.49
CA THR A 165 -7.10 0.07 -13.19
C THR A 165 -7.69 1.39 -12.69
N ILE A 166 -8.97 1.39 -12.29
CA ILE A 166 -9.62 2.54 -11.65
C ILE A 166 -8.98 2.82 -10.30
N VAL A 167 -8.70 1.78 -9.50
CA VAL A 167 -8.00 1.92 -8.19
C VAL A 167 -6.61 2.50 -8.38
N GLU A 168 -5.83 1.99 -9.35
CA GLU A 168 -4.48 2.50 -9.65
C GLU A 168 -4.52 3.97 -10.08
N ARG A 169 -5.54 4.40 -10.83
CA ARG A 169 -5.74 5.81 -11.16
C ARG A 169 -6.07 6.64 -9.92
N GLY A 170 -6.90 6.14 -9.03
CA GLY A 170 -7.19 6.75 -7.73
C GLY A 170 -5.92 6.98 -6.89
N LEU A 171 -5.01 6.00 -6.85
CA LEU A 171 -3.71 6.16 -6.17
C LEU A 171 -2.85 7.28 -6.80
N ALA A 172 -2.87 7.41 -8.12
CA ALA A 172 -2.16 8.49 -8.80
C ALA A 172 -2.80 9.86 -8.51
N GLN A 173 -4.14 9.93 -8.38
CA GLN A 173 -4.86 11.14 -7.95
C GLN A 173 -4.53 11.51 -6.51
N GLU A 174 -4.43 10.53 -5.58
CA GLU A 174 -3.91 10.78 -4.23
C GLU A 174 -2.51 11.40 -4.25
N GLY A 175 -1.64 10.94 -5.15
CA GLY A 175 -0.30 11.48 -5.34
C GLY A 175 -0.29 12.96 -5.73
N LEU A 176 -1.34 13.43 -6.40
CA LEU A 176 -1.60 14.84 -6.76
C LEU A 176 -2.40 15.60 -5.69
N ALA A 177 -2.75 14.96 -4.59
CA ALA A 177 -3.68 15.46 -3.58
C ALA A 177 -5.10 15.76 -4.12
N ASP A 178 -5.48 15.13 -5.23
CA ASP A 178 -6.86 15.14 -5.73
C ASP A 178 -7.68 14.07 -4.99
N TRP A 179 -8.01 14.38 -3.74
CA TRP A 179 -8.69 13.44 -2.83
C TRP A 179 -10.13 13.12 -3.29
N ASP A 180 -10.84 14.08 -3.86
CA ASP A 180 -12.20 13.88 -4.36
C ASP A 180 -12.20 13.00 -5.62
N GLY A 181 -11.23 13.18 -6.50
CA GLY A 181 -11.03 12.32 -7.66
C GLY A 181 -10.72 10.88 -7.24
N ALA A 182 -9.77 10.70 -6.32
CA ALA A 182 -9.42 9.39 -5.79
C ALA A 182 -10.61 8.68 -5.12
N LEU A 183 -11.37 9.40 -4.30
CA LEU A 183 -12.57 8.85 -3.63
C LEU A 183 -13.59 8.36 -4.65
N LYS A 184 -13.85 9.15 -5.69
CA LYS A 184 -14.78 8.79 -6.78
C LYS A 184 -14.33 7.52 -7.51
N ASP A 185 -13.04 7.37 -7.76
CA ASP A 185 -12.49 6.18 -8.40
C ASP A 185 -12.62 4.96 -7.49
N TYR A 186 -12.30 5.06 -6.20
CA TYR A 186 -12.47 3.94 -5.26
C TYR A 186 -13.94 3.52 -5.11
N ASP A 187 -14.86 4.48 -5.01
CA ASP A 187 -16.30 4.19 -4.97
C ASP A 187 -16.78 3.48 -6.25
N LYS A 188 -16.28 3.90 -7.42
CA LYS A 188 -16.59 3.26 -8.70
C LYS A 188 -16.04 1.83 -8.75
N ALA A 189 -14.80 1.60 -8.35
CA ALA A 189 -14.20 0.27 -8.33
C ALA A 189 -14.97 -0.67 -7.39
N ILE A 190 -15.32 -0.21 -6.19
CA ILE A 190 -16.11 -0.99 -5.23
C ILE A 190 -17.49 -1.32 -5.80
N ALA A 191 -18.16 -0.37 -6.47
CA ALA A 191 -19.44 -0.63 -7.11
C ALA A 191 -19.34 -1.70 -8.20
N LEU A 192 -18.27 -1.70 -8.99
CA LEU A 192 -18.00 -2.70 -10.04
C LEU A 192 -17.74 -4.11 -9.48
N TRP A 193 -17.26 -4.22 -8.24
CA TRP A 193 -17.14 -5.51 -7.53
C TRP A 193 -18.42 -5.92 -6.79
N GLY A 194 -19.56 -5.28 -7.03
CA GLY A 194 -20.85 -5.59 -6.42
C GLY A 194 -21.21 -4.73 -5.21
N GLY A 195 -20.37 -3.79 -4.85
CA GLY A 195 -20.62 -2.83 -3.76
C GLY A 195 -20.38 -3.39 -2.35
N GLY A 196 -20.49 -2.53 -1.37
CA GLY A 196 -20.38 -2.89 0.06
C GLY A 196 -18.95 -2.95 0.58
N ARG A 197 -18.75 -3.76 1.62
CA ARG A 197 -17.49 -3.92 2.37
C ARG A 197 -17.19 -5.38 2.73
N GLY A 198 -17.89 -6.32 2.12
CA GLY A 198 -17.81 -7.76 2.45
C GLY A 198 -16.93 -8.56 1.52
N GLU A 199 -17.19 -9.87 1.49
CA GLU A 199 -16.52 -10.80 0.58
C GLU A 199 -16.67 -10.37 -0.88
N GLY A 200 -15.63 -10.58 -1.66
CA GLY A 200 -15.57 -10.15 -3.06
C GLY A 200 -15.00 -8.74 -3.28
N ILE A 201 -14.90 -7.91 -2.24
CA ILE A 201 -14.24 -6.61 -2.32
C ILE A 201 -12.75 -6.78 -2.03
N ASN A 202 -11.92 -6.16 -2.86
CA ASN A 202 -10.49 -6.09 -2.61
C ASN A 202 -10.22 -5.27 -1.33
N PRO A 203 -9.67 -5.86 -0.24
CA PRO A 203 -9.47 -5.14 1.02
C PRO A 203 -8.49 -3.97 0.92
N PHE A 204 -7.62 -3.95 -0.07
CA PHE A 204 -6.72 -2.82 -0.30
C PHE A 204 -7.49 -1.56 -0.68
N VAL A 205 -8.52 -1.66 -1.55
CA VAL A 205 -9.28 -0.46 -1.93
C VAL A 205 -10.05 0.13 -0.75
N LEU A 206 -10.53 -0.70 0.17
CA LEU A 206 -11.14 -0.21 1.42
C LEU A 206 -10.12 0.56 2.26
N THR A 207 -8.88 0.06 2.35
CA THR A 207 -7.80 0.77 3.06
C THR A 207 -7.46 2.10 2.38
N PHE A 208 -7.35 2.14 1.05
CA PHE A 208 -7.07 3.36 0.29
C PHE A 208 -8.21 4.37 0.43
N ARG A 209 -9.46 3.93 0.26
CA ARG A 209 -10.64 4.80 0.47
C ARG A 209 -10.69 5.34 1.90
N GLY A 210 -10.42 4.50 2.90
CA GLY A 210 -10.31 4.91 4.29
C GLY A 210 -9.23 5.97 4.53
N ASN A 211 -8.06 5.84 3.90
CA ASN A 211 -6.99 6.83 3.96
C ASN A 211 -7.42 8.17 3.35
N THR A 212 -8.06 8.14 2.18
CA THR A 212 -8.62 9.33 1.51
C THR A 212 -9.72 9.98 2.35
N LEU A 213 -10.65 9.19 2.88
CA LEU A 213 -11.71 9.66 3.78
C LEU A 213 -11.15 10.32 5.05
N SER A 214 -10.11 9.72 5.66
CA SER A 214 -9.43 10.29 6.82
C SER A 214 -8.78 11.64 6.49
N THR A 215 -8.16 11.75 5.31
CA THR A 215 -7.56 13.01 4.84
C THR A 215 -8.61 14.10 4.62
N LEU A 216 -9.81 13.71 4.17
CA LEU A 216 -10.98 14.59 4.01
C LEU A 216 -11.72 14.87 5.33
N GLY A 217 -11.25 14.34 6.47
CA GLY A 217 -11.89 14.50 7.79
C GLY A 217 -13.15 13.64 7.99
N ARG A 218 -13.46 12.72 7.07
CA ARG A 218 -14.62 11.80 7.12
C ARG A 218 -14.27 10.55 7.94
N TYR A 219 -13.81 10.74 9.17
CA TYR A 219 -13.23 9.68 10.01
C TYR A 219 -14.20 8.54 10.32
N LYS A 220 -15.50 8.80 10.48
CA LYS A 220 -16.47 7.73 10.78
C LYS A 220 -16.56 6.72 9.64
N GLU A 221 -16.60 7.19 8.41
CA GLU A 221 -16.64 6.34 7.22
C GLU A 221 -15.29 5.61 7.01
N ALA A 222 -14.18 6.30 7.28
CA ALA A 222 -12.86 5.69 7.25
C ALA A 222 -12.74 4.52 8.25
N ILE A 223 -13.26 4.67 9.47
CA ILE A 223 -13.26 3.62 10.50
C ILE A 223 -13.99 2.37 10.01
N GLU A 224 -15.14 2.54 9.35
CA GLU A 224 -15.90 1.42 8.78
C GLU A 224 -15.11 0.69 7.67
N ASP A 225 -14.44 1.44 6.80
CA ASP A 225 -13.61 0.87 5.73
C ASP A 225 -12.39 0.12 6.29
N TYR A 226 -11.69 0.71 7.28
CA TYR A 226 -10.57 0.05 7.93
C TYR A 226 -10.97 -1.21 8.69
N GLU A 227 -12.14 -1.20 9.34
CA GLU A 227 -12.65 -2.37 10.04
C GLU A 227 -12.95 -3.51 9.06
N ALA A 228 -13.62 -3.21 7.96
CA ALA A 228 -13.92 -4.18 6.92
C ALA A 228 -12.63 -4.74 6.29
N ALA A 229 -11.68 -3.86 5.93
CA ALA A 229 -10.37 -4.28 5.41
C ALA A 229 -9.64 -5.20 6.40
N ALA A 230 -9.59 -4.82 7.68
CA ALA A 230 -8.97 -5.64 8.72
C ALA A 230 -9.62 -7.03 8.85
N ASN A 231 -10.95 -7.11 8.79
CA ASN A 231 -11.65 -8.38 8.85
C ASN A 231 -11.31 -9.28 7.65
N LEU A 232 -11.27 -8.72 6.44
CA LEU A 232 -10.91 -9.45 5.22
C LEU A 232 -9.44 -9.92 5.26
N PHE A 233 -8.50 -9.06 5.67
CA PHE A 233 -7.09 -9.46 5.84
C PHE A 233 -6.92 -10.52 6.93
N ASN A 234 -7.66 -10.43 8.03
CA ASN A 234 -7.62 -11.45 9.08
C ASN A 234 -8.13 -12.81 8.59
N SER A 235 -9.19 -12.82 7.80
CA SER A 235 -9.73 -14.03 7.17
C SER A 235 -8.71 -14.66 6.19
N ALA A 236 -7.92 -13.82 5.51
CA ALA A 236 -6.82 -14.24 4.65
C ALA A 236 -5.53 -14.60 5.41
N GLN A 237 -5.53 -14.49 6.74
CA GLN A 237 -4.34 -14.69 7.60
C GLN A 237 -3.17 -13.74 7.30
N ASP A 238 -3.42 -12.61 6.66
CA ASP A 238 -2.43 -11.55 6.41
C ASP A 238 -2.29 -10.64 7.64
N VAL A 239 -1.43 -11.05 8.57
CA VAL A 239 -1.20 -10.32 9.82
C VAL A 239 -0.62 -8.93 9.58
N ALA A 240 0.21 -8.75 8.56
CA ALA A 240 0.82 -7.46 8.27
C ALA A 240 -0.24 -6.45 7.83
N ARG A 241 -1.07 -6.80 6.86
CA ARG A 241 -2.13 -5.92 6.34
C ARG A 241 -3.26 -5.71 7.35
N TYR A 242 -3.59 -6.75 8.12
CA TYR A 242 -4.48 -6.59 9.26
C TYR A 242 -3.97 -5.53 10.23
N SER A 243 -2.66 -5.57 10.57
CA SER A 243 -2.05 -4.59 11.49
C SER A 243 -2.10 -3.18 10.92
N ASP A 244 -1.84 -3.01 9.62
CA ASP A 244 -1.93 -1.72 8.93
C ASP A 244 -3.34 -1.13 9.01
N ALA A 245 -4.36 -1.92 8.65
CA ALA A 245 -5.74 -1.47 8.68
C ALA A 245 -6.20 -1.14 10.12
N LYS A 246 -5.87 -1.99 11.09
CA LYS A 246 -6.19 -1.75 12.51
C LYS A 246 -5.46 -0.55 13.10
N ALA A 247 -4.22 -0.29 12.71
CA ALA A 247 -3.48 0.89 13.12
C ALA A 247 -4.16 2.17 12.59
N ASN A 248 -4.53 2.20 11.30
CA ASN A 248 -5.24 3.33 10.72
C ASN A 248 -6.61 3.54 11.37
N GLN A 249 -7.35 2.45 11.67
CA GLN A 249 -8.60 2.51 12.43
C GLN A 249 -8.39 3.14 13.81
N ALA A 250 -7.34 2.73 14.53
CA ALA A 250 -7.02 3.26 15.84
C ALA A 250 -6.71 4.77 15.79
N LEU A 251 -5.95 5.21 14.78
CA LEU A 251 -5.66 6.63 14.57
C LEU A 251 -6.93 7.43 14.29
N ALA A 252 -7.81 6.95 13.43
CA ALA A 252 -9.08 7.60 13.12
C ALA A 252 -10.01 7.68 14.35
N LEU A 253 -10.11 6.61 15.14
CA LEU A 253 -10.85 6.60 16.43
C LEU A 253 -10.26 7.60 17.41
N TYR A 254 -8.94 7.75 17.43
CA TYR A 254 -8.29 8.70 18.30
C TYR A 254 -8.69 10.14 17.96
N GLU A 255 -8.76 10.49 16.68
CA GLU A 255 -9.14 11.82 16.22
C GLU A 255 -10.59 12.18 16.56
N ILE A 256 -11.52 11.23 16.48
CA ILE A 256 -12.92 11.48 16.86
C ILE A 256 -13.17 11.44 18.38
N GLY A 257 -12.11 11.34 19.20
CA GLY A 257 -12.17 11.35 20.66
C GLY A 257 -12.46 9.99 21.32
N SER A 258 -12.57 8.90 20.56
CA SER A 258 -12.76 7.54 21.08
C SER A 258 -11.45 6.94 21.60
N ARG A 259 -10.75 7.71 22.45
CA ARG A 259 -9.38 7.42 22.93
C ARG A 259 -9.23 6.01 23.51
N ASN A 260 -10.17 5.57 24.37
CA ASN A 260 -10.04 4.28 25.05
C ASN A 260 -10.08 3.12 24.07
N GLU A 261 -10.93 3.20 23.06
CA GLU A 261 -11.02 2.20 22.01
C GLU A 261 -9.79 2.26 21.08
N ALA A 262 -9.36 3.46 20.72
CA ALA A 262 -8.15 3.67 19.94
C ALA A 262 -6.92 3.02 20.61
N VAL A 263 -6.68 3.29 21.89
CA VAL A 263 -5.57 2.71 22.65
C VAL A 263 -5.71 1.19 22.79
N LYS A 264 -6.91 0.66 22.92
CA LYS A 264 -7.16 -0.79 22.89
C LYS A 264 -6.70 -1.39 21.57
N TYR A 265 -7.06 -0.79 20.43
CA TYR A 265 -6.64 -1.29 19.11
C TYR A 265 -5.14 -1.12 18.87
N MET A 266 -4.52 -0.01 19.31
CA MET A 266 -3.07 0.15 19.29
C MET A 266 -2.36 -1.01 20.02
N LYS A 267 -2.84 -1.36 21.22
CA LYS A 267 -2.32 -2.50 22.00
C LYS A 267 -2.57 -3.84 21.33
N ASP A 268 -3.70 -4.02 20.65
CA ASP A 268 -3.98 -5.24 19.88
C ASP A 268 -3.04 -5.40 18.70
N VAL A 269 -2.71 -4.30 18.01
CA VAL A 269 -1.73 -4.30 16.91
C VAL A 269 -0.36 -4.73 17.41
N ILE A 270 0.19 -4.10 18.45
CA ILE A 270 1.52 -4.45 18.96
C ILE A 270 1.58 -5.84 19.58
N ARG A 271 0.46 -6.38 20.07
CA ARG A 271 0.39 -7.77 20.55
C ARG A 271 0.51 -8.77 19.40
N LYS A 272 -0.10 -8.50 18.25
CA LYS A 272 -0.05 -9.37 17.05
C LYS A 272 1.23 -9.15 16.24
N ASN A 273 1.70 -7.94 16.20
CA ASN A 273 2.89 -7.52 15.47
C ASN A 273 3.78 -6.63 16.38
N PRO A 274 4.61 -7.23 17.24
CA PRO A 274 5.43 -6.49 18.20
C PRO A 274 6.42 -5.50 17.58
N GLY A 275 6.77 -5.67 16.31
CA GLY A 275 7.63 -4.74 15.56
C GLY A 275 6.92 -3.51 14.98
N TYR A 276 5.62 -3.32 15.25
CA TYR A 276 4.86 -2.22 14.68
C TYR A 276 5.11 -0.89 15.42
N GLY A 277 6.24 -0.26 15.11
CA GLY A 277 6.77 0.92 15.82
C GLY A 277 5.79 2.08 15.96
N ASP A 278 4.97 2.31 14.96
CA ASP A 278 3.97 3.37 14.90
C ASP A 278 3.02 3.35 16.12
N MET A 279 2.52 2.18 16.47
CA MET A 279 1.58 2.06 17.59
C MET A 279 2.26 2.14 18.95
N HIS A 280 3.51 1.70 19.07
CA HIS A 280 4.30 1.91 20.28
C HIS A 280 4.53 3.41 20.54
N VAL A 281 4.91 4.15 19.50
CA VAL A 281 5.10 5.60 19.62
C VAL A 281 3.78 6.32 19.90
N ALA A 282 2.68 5.90 19.28
CA ALA A 282 1.36 6.44 19.56
C ALA A 282 0.94 6.24 21.02
N ILE A 283 1.18 5.04 21.57
CA ILE A 283 0.93 4.73 22.99
C ILE A 283 1.86 5.56 23.88
N ALA A 284 3.13 5.75 23.49
CA ALA A 284 4.07 6.58 24.26
C ALA A 284 3.58 8.03 24.38
N ALA A 285 3.18 8.63 23.26
CA ALA A 285 2.66 10.00 23.21
C ALA A 285 1.36 10.14 24.03
N ASP A 286 0.45 9.18 23.88
CA ASP A 286 -0.79 9.16 24.67
C ASP A 286 -0.54 9.01 26.16
N SER A 287 0.28 8.04 26.58
CA SER A 287 0.62 7.77 27.97
C SER A 287 1.29 8.96 28.64
N TRP A 288 2.23 9.62 27.95
CA TRP A 288 2.83 10.87 28.42
C TRP A 288 1.77 11.93 28.72
N SER A 289 0.85 12.12 27.79
CA SER A 289 -0.24 13.08 27.93
C SER A 289 -1.20 12.77 29.09
N GLN A 290 -1.19 11.55 29.63
CA GLN A 290 -1.96 11.14 30.80
C GLN A 290 -1.14 11.16 32.10
N GLY A 291 0.17 11.46 32.05
CA GLY A 291 1.07 11.39 33.20
C GLY A 291 1.65 10.01 33.49
N ASP A 292 1.37 9.01 32.66
CA ASP A 292 2.00 7.70 32.75
C ASP A 292 3.35 7.71 32.02
N TYR A 293 4.31 8.39 32.66
CA TYR A 293 5.65 8.56 32.10
C TYR A 293 6.43 7.26 32.00
N ILE A 294 6.14 6.28 32.87
CA ILE A 294 6.81 4.98 32.88
C ILE A 294 6.44 4.22 31.59
N THR A 295 5.14 4.10 31.30
CA THR A 295 4.68 3.45 30.06
C THR A 295 5.18 4.23 28.84
N ALA A 296 5.13 5.55 28.86
CA ALA A 296 5.58 6.37 27.74
C ALA A 296 7.06 6.11 27.39
N LEU A 297 7.94 6.13 28.39
CA LEU A 297 9.36 5.89 28.18
C LEU A 297 9.65 4.43 27.79
N LYS A 298 8.94 3.46 28.37
CA LYS A 298 9.07 2.05 28.03
C LYS A 298 8.77 1.80 26.55
N GLU A 299 7.63 2.27 26.06
CA GLU A 299 7.20 2.08 24.68
C GLU A 299 8.13 2.80 23.68
N TRP A 300 8.57 4.02 24.02
CA TRP A 300 9.53 4.77 23.21
C TRP A 300 10.89 4.10 23.11
N ASN A 301 11.47 3.69 24.26
CA ASN A 301 12.77 3.02 24.28
C ASN A 301 12.73 1.69 23.54
N PHE A 302 11.61 0.96 23.63
CA PHE A 302 11.43 -0.26 22.85
C PHE A 302 11.58 0.01 21.33
N VAL A 303 11.00 1.09 20.82
CA VAL A 303 11.13 1.45 19.39
C VAL A 303 12.57 1.84 19.06
N CYS A 304 13.22 2.64 19.93
CA CYS A 304 14.59 3.08 19.70
C CYS A 304 15.61 1.92 19.71
N ASP A 305 15.43 0.96 20.62
CA ASP A 305 16.42 -0.07 20.92
C ASP A 305 16.17 -1.39 20.17
N SER A 306 14.90 -1.70 19.88
CA SER A 306 14.50 -3.03 19.41
C SER A 306 13.94 -3.07 17.99
N ILE A 307 13.53 -1.93 17.43
CA ILE A 307 12.97 -1.88 16.08
C ILE A 307 14.00 -1.28 15.12
N SER A 308 14.27 -1.96 14.00
CA SER A 308 15.34 -1.60 13.06
C SER A 308 15.18 -0.20 12.44
N VAL A 309 13.95 0.29 12.27
CA VAL A 309 13.65 1.66 11.80
C VAL A 309 13.96 2.68 12.88
N GLY A 310 13.97 2.25 14.14
CA GLY A 310 14.22 3.10 15.29
C GLY A 310 13.18 4.18 15.52
N CYS A 311 13.48 5.06 16.46
CA CYS A 311 12.62 6.18 16.82
C CYS A 311 12.94 7.48 16.04
N GLU A 312 13.99 7.51 15.22
CA GLU A 312 14.45 8.75 14.56
C GLU A 312 13.38 9.35 13.62
N ALA A 313 12.69 8.51 12.83
CA ALA A 313 11.63 8.98 11.95
C ALA A 313 10.49 9.68 12.73
N TYR A 314 10.20 9.23 13.95
CA TYR A 314 9.14 9.81 14.79
C TYR A 314 9.55 11.09 15.53
N LYS A 315 10.81 11.51 15.43
CA LYS A 315 11.29 12.84 15.86
C LYS A 315 11.05 13.89 14.79
N ASP A 316 10.96 13.49 13.52
CA ASP A 316 10.58 14.38 12.42
C ASP A 316 9.06 14.59 12.43
N MET A 317 8.63 15.68 13.03
CA MET A 317 7.20 16.02 13.13
C MET A 317 6.55 16.28 11.77
N ASN A 318 7.32 16.76 10.78
CA ASN A 318 6.82 16.92 9.42
C ASN A 318 6.52 15.57 8.78
N TRP A 319 7.38 14.56 9.01
CA TRP A 319 7.14 13.22 8.55
C TRP A 319 5.91 12.59 9.24
N VAL A 320 5.79 12.74 10.57
CA VAL A 320 4.64 12.21 11.33
C VAL A 320 3.33 12.84 10.85
N GLU A 321 3.30 14.15 10.63
CA GLU A 321 2.10 14.90 10.27
C GLU A 321 1.72 14.70 8.79
N ASN A 322 2.67 14.86 7.87
CA ASN A 322 2.38 14.96 6.44
C ASN A 322 2.59 13.65 5.68
N ILE A 323 3.47 12.77 6.14
CA ILE A 323 3.74 11.49 5.49
C ILE A 323 2.98 10.35 6.19
N ARG A 324 3.12 10.23 7.52
CA ARG A 324 2.34 9.25 8.30
C ARG A 324 0.89 9.66 8.51
N ARG A 325 0.59 10.94 8.34
CA ARG A 325 -0.76 11.51 8.46
C ARG A 325 -1.43 11.16 9.79
N TRP A 326 -0.66 11.28 10.87
CA TRP A 326 -1.21 11.09 12.19
C TRP A 326 -2.28 12.14 12.51
N PRO A 327 -3.28 11.81 13.33
CA PRO A 327 -4.28 12.75 13.80
C PRO A 327 -3.61 13.94 14.50
N LYS A 328 -4.12 15.15 14.26
CA LYS A 328 -3.55 16.39 14.83
C LYS A 328 -3.44 16.34 16.34
N SER A 329 -4.46 15.78 16.99
CA SER A 329 -4.50 15.59 18.44
C SER A 329 -3.37 14.69 18.96
N LEU A 330 -2.97 13.68 18.21
CA LEU A 330 -1.88 12.77 18.58
C LEU A 330 -0.52 13.36 18.22
N VAL A 331 -0.42 14.06 17.09
CA VAL A 331 0.78 14.80 16.68
C VAL A 331 1.19 15.80 17.77
N GLU A 332 0.23 16.55 18.33
CA GLU A 332 0.51 17.50 19.41
C GLU A 332 1.01 16.79 20.68
N LYS A 333 0.45 15.64 21.02
CA LYS A 333 0.94 14.87 22.16
C LYS A 333 2.34 14.28 21.94
N GLN A 334 2.64 13.88 20.71
CA GLN A 334 3.99 13.44 20.35
C GLN A 334 5.00 14.60 20.49
N ARG A 335 4.62 15.81 20.08
CA ARG A 335 5.46 17.00 20.26
C ARG A 335 5.73 17.29 21.72
N GLN A 336 4.69 17.25 22.57
CA GLN A 336 4.82 17.43 24.02
C GLN A 336 5.70 16.34 24.64
N PHE A 337 5.54 15.09 24.22
CA PHE A 337 6.38 13.99 24.67
C PHE A 337 7.86 14.21 24.30
N LEU A 338 8.16 14.58 23.06
CA LEU A 338 9.55 14.80 22.61
C LEU A 338 10.20 15.96 23.33
N ASN A 339 9.46 17.04 23.61
CA ASN A 339 9.95 18.21 24.35
C ASN A 339 9.97 17.97 25.88
N ARG A 340 9.51 16.82 26.36
CA ARG A 340 9.34 16.53 27.79
C ARG A 340 8.44 17.55 28.50
N GLU A 341 7.48 18.12 27.80
CA GLU A 341 6.53 19.08 28.36
C GLU A 341 5.50 18.36 29.24
N ILE A 342 5.33 18.86 30.47
CA ILE A 342 4.29 18.35 31.37
C ILE A 342 2.95 18.94 30.92
N PRO A 343 1.94 18.11 30.62
CA PRO A 343 0.63 18.59 30.20
C PRO A 343 -0.01 19.50 31.26
N ASP A 344 -0.67 20.58 30.83
CA ASP A 344 -1.24 21.59 31.73
C ASP A 344 -2.20 21.02 32.77
N LYS A 345 -2.95 19.98 32.40
CA LYS A 345 -3.85 19.25 33.32
C LYS A 345 -3.13 18.55 34.49
N LEU A 346 -1.82 18.36 34.41
CA LEU A 346 -0.99 17.67 35.42
C LEU A 346 -0.11 18.64 36.21
N LYS A 347 -0.03 19.91 35.81
CA LYS A 347 0.80 20.93 36.50
C LYS A 347 0.33 21.25 37.92
N GLY A 348 -0.87 20.84 38.31
CA GLY A 348 -1.45 21.06 39.65
C GLY A 348 -1.31 19.89 40.61
N ASP A 349 -0.94 18.72 40.14
CA ASP A 349 -0.78 17.52 40.95
C ASP A 349 0.71 17.34 41.30
N LYS A 350 1.03 17.07 42.59
CA LYS A 350 2.40 17.05 43.16
C LYS A 350 3.32 15.97 42.51
N THR A 351 3.58 16.06 41.22
CA THR A 351 4.41 15.15 40.45
C THR A 351 5.82 15.66 40.18
N GLU A 352 6.26 16.65 40.95
CA GLU A 352 7.63 17.23 40.87
C GLU A 352 8.77 16.23 41.14
N LYS A 353 8.43 15.00 41.54
CA LYS A 353 9.43 13.96 41.94
C LYS A 353 9.76 12.92 40.86
N LEU A 354 9.14 12.95 39.67
CA LEU A 354 9.31 11.87 38.65
C LEU A 354 9.77 12.37 37.27
N ALA A 355 10.05 13.66 37.10
CA ALA A 355 10.69 14.12 35.88
C ALA A 355 12.15 13.65 35.86
N PRO A 356 12.60 12.87 34.87
CA PRO A 356 14.01 12.56 34.76
C PRO A 356 14.80 13.86 34.64
N SER A 357 15.81 14.02 35.49
CA SER A 357 16.73 15.16 35.45
C SER A 357 17.27 15.27 34.02
N SER A 358 17.14 16.44 33.43
CA SER A 358 17.82 16.75 32.18
C SER A 358 19.32 16.59 32.41
N SER A 359 19.90 15.46 31.99
CA SER A 359 21.34 15.36 31.86
C SER A 359 21.73 16.32 30.74
N LYS A 360 22.26 17.46 31.15
CA LYS A 360 23.14 18.24 30.32
C LYS A 360 24.41 17.42 30.19
N ASP A 361 24.64 16.90 28.97
CA ASP A 361 26.00 16.73 28.40
C ASP A 361 25.84 16.62 26.87
#